data_7a404932622ea9a91d46ada93fe79c9b
#
_entry.id   7a404932622ea9a91d46ada93fe79c9b
#
_cell.length_a   1.000
_cell.length_b   1.000
_cell.length_c   1.000
_cell.angle_alpha   90.00
_cell.angle_beta   90.00
_cell.angle_gamma   90.00
#
_symmetry.space_group_name_H-M   'P 1'
#
loop_
_entity.id
_entity.type
_entity.pdbx_description
1 polymer ?
#
loop_
_entity_poly.entity_id
_entity_poly.type
_entity_poly.pdbx_seq_one_letter_code
_entity_poly.pdbx_strand_id
1 'polypeptide(L)'
;MRKRLLAALLCSVPALARAGTYGSSQAGTSAAEFLILGADARAAGMGNAVSAAADDATALYWNPADLAGLHYRDATFTHSASYQSTFHDFLAYAQPIEVRYGTGRERDLVPDQLGTIGASLQYQNSGKLAEVDNTGAPTGNSFTPQDFAATVGWGAELFRGVDAGISVKYVSSQIEASAATGAADFGVRWRAQIPGTEADYALSAVARNVGGPLKFYDASDPLPMSVVIGQALHPLRSVTVDVDVNVPRDASPYVSFGAEWRAPMTEGLTAALRAGYDGSLNSADVGGTTGITIGGGLGFQRLAFDYAWTPDGGLGDTQRLTLSYRF
;
A
#
# COMPACT_ATOMS: atom_id res chain seq x y z
N MET A 1 0.42 -15.50 -32.67
CA MET A 1 1.42 -14.64 -32.05
C MET A 1 0.90 -13.84 -30.83
N ARG A 2 -0.36 -13.38 -30.80
CA ARG A 2 -0.92 -12.51 -29.71
C ARG A 2 -0.97 -13.17 -28.30
N LYS A 3 -1.28 -14.47 -28.19
CA LYS A 3 -1.33 -15.20 -26.88
C LYS A 3 0.06 -15.44 -26.26
N ARG A 4 1.12 -15.42 -27.05
CA ARG A 4 2.51 -15.64 -26.58
C ARG A 4 3.15 -14.36 -26.03
N LEU A 5 2.71 -13.17 -26.47
CA LEU A 5 3.17 -11.89 -25.91
C LEU A 5 2.61 -11.63 -24.51
N LEU A 6 1.34 -11.98 -24.26
CA LEU A 6 0.75 -11.85 -22.93
C LEU A 6 1.43 -12.75 -21.89
N ALA A 7 1.79 -13.99 -22.28
CA ALA A 7 2.51 -14.91 -21.40
C ALA A 7 3.96 -14.50 -21.13
N ALA A 8 4.61 -13.83 -22.08
CA ALA A 8 6.00 -13.38 -21.94
C ALA A 8 6.14 -12.16 -21.03
N LEU A 9 5.13 -11.28 -20.97
CA LEU A 9 5.11 -10.11 -20.07
C LEU A 9 4.95 -10.50 -18.60
N LEU A 10 4.22 -11.58 -18.30
CA LEU A 10 4.05 -12.09 -16.93
C LEU A 10 5.25 -12.90 -16.41
N CYS A 11 6.17 -13.36 -17.29
CA CYS A 11 7.29 -14.23 -16.92
C CYS A 11 8.63 -13.52 -16.71
N SER A 12 8.72 -12.20 -16.85
CA SER A 12 10.02 -11.48 -16.81
C SER A 12 10.53 -11.08 -15.42
N VAL A 13 9.82 -11.41 -14.35
CA VAL A 13 10.11 -10.93 -12.97
C VAL A 13 11.10 -11.77 -12.13
N PRO A 14 11.37 -13.06 -12.37
CA PRO A 14 12.14 -13.85 -11.38
C PRO A 14 13.65 -13.59 -11.32
N ALA A 15 14.22 -12.71 -12.13
CA ALA A 15 15.68 -12.56 -12.22
C ALA A 15 16.31 -11.57 -11.22
N LEU A 16 15.53 -10.72 -10.57
CA LEU A 16 16.04 -9.63 -9.69
C LEU A 16 16.17 -10.01 -8.19
N ALA A 17 15.69 -11.18 -7.79
CA ALA A 17 15.65 -11.60 -6.38
C ALA A 17 17.00 -12.03 -5.78
N ARG A 18 18.15 -11.74 -6.40
CA ARG A 18 19.46 -12.18 -5.94
C ARG A 18 20.46 -11.08 -5.55
N ALA A 19 20.02 -9.86 -5.36
CA ALA A 19 20.93 -8.76 -5.02
C ALA A 19 20.68 -8.25 -3.60
N GLY A 20 21.45 -8.72 -2.62
CA GLY A 20 21.57 -8.06 -1.32
C GLY A 20 21.61 -9.02 -0.14
N THR A 21 22.20 -8.56 0.94
CA THR A 21 22.19 -9.17 2.29
C THR A 21 20.83 -9.00 2.98
N TYR A 22 19.74 -9.14 2.22
CA TYR A 22 18.37 -9.13 2.71
C TYR A 22 17.94 -10.58 2.93
N GLY A 23 17.52 -10.93 4.12
CA GLY A 23 17.14 -12.30 4.41
C GLY A 23 16.58 -12.47 5.80
N SER A 24 16.05 -13.65 6.10
CA SER A 24 15.46 -14.03 7.38
C SER A 24 16.37 -13.80 8.61
N SER A 25 17.68 -13.66 8.41
CA SER A 25 18.64 -13.30 9.47
C SER A 25 18.46 -11.87 9.98
N GLN A 26 17.73 -11.01 9.29
CA GLN A 26 17.41 -9.64 9.67
C GLN A 26 15.97 -9.48 10.19
N ALA A 27 15.21 -10.56 10.30
CA ALA A 27 13.86 -10.52 10.80
C ALA A 27 13.80 -9.95 12.22
N GLY A 28 12.89 -8.99 12.48
CA GLY A 28 12.72 -8.32 13.75
C GLY A 28 13.80 -7.28 14.08
N THR A 29 14.61 -6.84 13.11
CA THR A 29 15.64 -5.80 13.31
C THR A 29 15.18 -4.39 12.91
N SER A 30 13.98 -4.24 12.39
CA SER A 30 13.39 -2.94 12.05
C SER A 30 12.48 -2.44 13.15
N ALA A 31 12.40 -1.12 13.29
CA ALA A 31 11.40 -0.43 14.10
C ALA A 31 10.25 0.07 13.21
N ALA A 32 9.14 0.50 13.84
CA ALA A 32 7.98 1.06 13.15
C ALA A 32 7.34 0.12 12.09
N GLU A 33 7.21 -1.17 12.42
CA GLU A 33 6.58 -2.18 11.57
C GLU A 33 5.15 -1.83 11.15
N PHE A 34 4.48 -0.92 11.86
CA PHE A 34 3.15 -0.42 11.49
C PHE A 34 3.14 0.23 10.09
N LEU A 35 4.29 0.70 9.60
CA LEU A 35 4.42 1.30 8.27
C LEU A 35 4.20 0.30 7.12
N ILE A 36 4.18 -1.01 7.39
CA ILE A 36 3.98 -2.05 6.38
C ILE A 36 2.67 -2.82 6.50
N LEU A 37 1.78 -2.43 7.43
CA LEU A 37 0.50 -3.13 7.68
C LEU A 37 -0.53 -2.99 6.55
N GLY A 38 -0.30 -2.12 5.57
CA GLY A 38 -1.23 -1.83 4.49
C GLY A 38 -2.23 -0.72 4.82
N ALA A 39 -2.75 -0.06 3.78
CA ALA A 39 -3.54 1.16 3.91
C ALA A 39 -5.06 0.96 3.78
N ASP A 40 -5.52 -0.09 3.09
CA ASP A 40 -6.93 -0.23 2.73
C ASP A 40 -7.38 -1.67 2.55
N ALA A 41 -8.71 -1.88 2.60
CA ALA A 41 -9.33 -3.18 2.46
C ALA A 41 -9.29 -3.70 1.01
N ARG A 42 -9.31 -2.82 0.00
CA ARG A 42 -9.18 -3.22 -1.40
C ARG A 42 -7.86 -3.94 -1.64
N ALA A 43 -6.75 -3.32 -1.25
CA ALA A 43 -5.42 -3.90 -1.39
C ALA A 43 -5.26 -5.17 -0.55
N ALA A 44 -5.75 -5.17 0.69
CA ALA A 44 -5.72 -6.36 1.54
C ALA A 44 -6.44 -7.55 0.89
N GLY A 45 -7.64 -7.34 0.31
CA GLY A 45 -8.34 -8.37 -0.44
C GLY A 45 -7.63 -8.84 -1.70
N MET A 46 -6.66 -8.07 -2.20
CA MET A 46 -5.80 -8.38 -3.35
C MET A 46 -4.39 -8.84 -2.94
N GLY A 47 -4.20 -9.35 -1.71
CA GLY A 47 -2.89 -9.81 -1.24
C GLY A 47 -1.86 -8.68 -1.09
N ASN A 48 -2.30 -7.45 -0.91
CA ASN A 48 -1.46 -6.23 -0.90
C ASN A 48 -0.66 -5.99 -2.20
N ALA A 49 -1.09 -6.60 -3.33
CA ALA A 49 -0.52 -6.40 -4.66
C ALA A 49 -1.31 -5.31 -5.40
N VAL A 50 -0.90 -4.05 -5.28
CA VAL A 50 -1.55 -2.88 -5.91
C VAL A 50 -0.56 -1.76 -6.24
N SER A 51 0.74 -2.02 -6.23
CA SER A 51 1.75 -0.97 -6.42
C SER A 51 1.76 -0.35 -7.83
N ALA A 52 1.05 -0.97 -8.79
CA ALA A 52 0.85 -0.46 -10.14
C ALA A 52 -0.63 -0.11 -10.44
N ALA A 53 -1.56 -0.39 -9.49
CA ALA A 53 -3.02 -0.31 -9.72
C ALA A 53 -3.78 0.55 -8.70
N ALA A 54 -3.11 1.24 -7.78
CA ALA A 54 -3.79 2.14 -6.84
C ALA A 54 -4.45 3.30 -7.59
N ASP A 55 -5.77 3.51 -7.37
CA ASP A 55 -6.60 4.48 -8.10
C ASP A 55 -7.43 5.40 -7.18
N ASP A 56 -6.96 5.61 -5.94
CA ASP A 56 -7.57 6.47 -4.92
C ASP A 56 -6.50 7.13 -4.03
N ALA A 57 -6.88 7.77 -2.93
CA ALA A 57 -5.97 8.46 -2.03
C ALA A 57 -4.92 7.54 -1.37
N THR A 58 -5.17 6.22 -1.33
CA THR A 58 -4.22 5.23 -0.79
C THR A 58 -2.98 5.04 -1.67
N ALA A 59 -3.01 5.54 -2.92
CA ALA A 59 -1.85 5.64 -3.81
C ALA A 59 -0.64 6.28 -3.11
N LEU A 60 -0.88 7.27 -2.23
CA LEU A 60 0.19 7.90 -1.43
C LEU A 60 0.99 6.90 -0.58
N TYR A 61 0.36 5.83 -0.12
CA TYR A 61 0.99 4.75 0.65
C TYR A 61 1.62 3.69 -0.25
N TRP A 62 0.89 3.24 -1.29
CA TRP A 62 1.32 2.11 -2.12
C TRP A 62 2.42 2.50 -3.10
N ASN A 63 2.22 3.58 -3.84
CA ASN A 63 3.17 4.14 -4.80
C ASN A 63 2.79 5.59 -5.08
N PRO A 64 3.54 6.60 -4.64
CA PRO A 64 3.19 7.99 -4.86
C PRO A 64 3.11 8.40 -6.34
N ALA A 65 3.70 7.63 -7.27
CA ALA A 65 3.53 7.86 -8.71
C ALA A 65 2.09 7.63 -9.17
N ASP A 66 1.33 6.76 -8.49
CA ASP A 66 -0.06 6.43 -8.83
C ASP A 66 -1.01 7.61 -8.59
N LEU A 67 -0.63 8.57 -7.73
CA LEU A 67 -1.34 9.84 -7.57
C LEU A 67 -1.53 10.59 -8.89
N ALA A 68 -0.59 10.45 -9.84
CA ALA A 68 -0.68 11.06 -11.16
C ALA A 68 -1.93 10.62 -11.95
N GLY A 69 -2.47 9.46 -11.66
CA GLY A 69 -3.68 8.92 -12.29
C GLY A 69 -4.99 9.43 -11.72
N LEU A 70 -4.97 10.19 -10.63
CA LEU A 70 -6.19 10.69 -9.99
C LEU A 70 -6.69 11.96 -10.70
N HIS A 71 -7.96 11.94 -11.10
CA HIS A 71 -8.63 13.07 -11.77
C HIS A 71 -9.77 13.66 -10.92
N TYR A 72 -9.92 13.20 -9.68
CA TYR A 72 -10.92 13.66 -8.71
C TYR A 72 -10.28 13.74 -7.33
N ARG A 73 -10.92 14.51 -6.44
CA ARG A 73 -10.55 14.52 -5.03
C ARG A 73 -11.07 13.26 -4.37
N ASP A 74 -10.25 12.67 -3.54
CA ASP A 74 -10.60 11.43 -2.84
C ASP A 74 -10.20 11.54 -1.37
N ALA A 75 -11.07 11.05 -0.51
CA ALA A 75 -10.79 10.89 0.92
C ALA A 75 -11.11 9.45 1.31
N THR A 76 -10.17 8.79 1.96
CA THR A 76 -10.27 7.39 2.37
C THR A 76 -9.94 7.24 3.84
N PHE A 77 -10.78 6.51 4.57
CA PHE A 77 -10.53 6.08 5.95
C PHE A 77 -10.61 4.56 6.04
N THR A 78 -9.64 3.97 6.71
CA THR A 78 -9.57 2.53 6.96
C THR A 78 -9.39 2.25 8.44
N HIS A 79 -10.15 1.27 8.94
CA HIS A 79 -9.95 0.67 10.26
C HIS A 79 -9.61 -0.81 10.09
N SER A 80 -8.51 -1.23 10.69
CA SER A 80 -8.05 -2.63 10.70
C SER A 80 -8.02 -3.13 12.13
N ALA A 81 -8.80 -4.16 12.42
CA ALA A 81 -8.81 -4.86 13.70
C ALA A 81 -8.04 -6.17 13.58
N SER A 82 -7.12 -6.41 14.51
CA SER A 82 -6.30 -7.61 14.58
C SER A 82 -6.39 -8.25 15.97
N TYR A 83 -5.52 -9.22 16.26
CA TYR A 83 -5.51 -9.94 17.52
C TYR A 83 -5.20 -9.04 18.74
N GLN A 84 -5.59 -9.47 19.94
CA GLN A 84 -5.29 -8.82 21.23
C GLN A 84 -5.66 -7.33 21.35
N SER A 85 -6.77 -6.92 20.73
CA SER A 85 -7.22 -5.52 20.71
C SER A 85 -6.24 -4.56 20.02
N THR A 86 -5.34 -5.07 19.20
CA THR A 86 -4.51 -4.26 18.32
C THR A 86 -5.36 -3.75 17.16
N PHE A 87 -5.23 -2.46 16.84
CA PHE A 87 -5.87 -1.88 15.67
C PHE A 87 -4.94 -0.90 14.96
N HIS A 88 -5.16 -0.74 13.66
CA HIS A 88 -4.46 0.21 12.82
C HIS A 88 -5.47 1.03 12.02
N ASP A 89 -5.36 2.34 12.11
CA ASP A 89 -6.18 3.30 11.38
C ASP A 89 -5.34 4.01 10.32
N PHE A 90 -5.91 4.18 9.14
CA PHE A 90 -5.33 4.93 8.04
C PHE A 90 -6.34 5.94 7.51
N LEU A 91 -5.92 7.20 7.38
CA LEU A 91 -6.70 8.28 6.79
C LEU A 91 -5.87 8.92 5.68
N ALA A 92 -6.45 9.09 4.49
CA ALA A 92 -5.79 9.77 3.38
C ALA A 92 -6.74 10.75 2.68
N TYR A 93 -6.14 11.77 2.07
CA TYR A 93 -6.80 12.70 1.17
C TYR A 93 -5.87 12.99 -0.01
N ALA A 94 -6.44 12.99 -1.21
CA ALA A 94 -5.73 13.35 -2.44
C ALA A 94 -6.52 14.38 -3.24
N GLN A 95 -5.79 15.33 -3.83
CA GLN A 95 -6.37 16.40 -4.63
C GLN A 95 -5.53 16.69 -5.87
N PRO A 96 -6.11 16.53 -7.09
CA PRO A 96 -5.50 17.01 -8.33
C PRO A 96 -5.29 18.52 -8.30
N ILE A 97 -4.13 18.97 -8.78
CA ILE A 97 -3.79 20.39 -8.94
C ILE A 97 -4.14 20.77 -10.38
N GLU A 98 -5.32 21.37 -10.56
CA GLU A 98 -5.75 21.90 -11.84
C GLU A 98 -5.09 23.26 -12.10
N VAL A 99 -4.53 23.43 -13.30
CA VAL A 99 -4.02 24.73 -13.75
C VAL A 99 -4.93 25.27 -14.82
N ARG A 100 -5.64 26.33 -14.50
CA ARG A 100 -6.43 27.08 -15.47
C ARG A 100 -5.57 28.22 -16.06
N TYR A 101 -4.90 27.94 -17.14
CA TYR A 101 -4.25 29.00 -17.93
C TYR A 101 -5.19 29.52 -19.01
N GLY A 102 -5.15 30.83 -19.19
CA GLY A 102 -5.76 31.73 -20.19
C GLY A 102 -6.54 31.15 -21.37
N THR A 103 -7.21 32.00 -22.09
CA THR A 103 -7.93 31.67 -23.32
C THR A 103 -6.99 31.78 -24.51
N GLY A 104 -6.82 30.73 -25.33
CA GLY A 104 -6.10 30.83 -26.59
C GLY A 104 -4.99 29.76 -26.80
N ARG A 105 -4.09 30.02 -27.75
CA ARG A 105 -2.99 29.14 -28.18
C ARG A 105 -2.01 28.70 -27.08
N GLU A 106 -1.98 29.40 -25.94
CA GLU A 106 -1.12 29.05 -24.79
C GLU A 106 -1.62 27.85 -24.01
N ARG A 107 -2.89 27.42 -24.21
CA ARG A 107 -3.51 26.28 -23.54
C ARG A 107 -2.87 24.93 -23.92
N ASP A 108 -2.26 24.87 -25.10
CA ASP A 108 -1.66 23.65 -25.64
C ASP A 108 -0.23 23.37 -25.11
N LEU A 109 0.35 24.31 -24.35
CA LEU A 109 1.75 24.24 -23.90
C LEU A 109 1.92 23.86 -22.43
N VAL A 110 0.84 23.85 -21.64
CA VAL A 110 0.89 23.53 -20.20
C VAL A 110 -0.08 22.38 -19.95
N PRO A 111 0.32 21.32 -19.23
CA PRO A 111 -0.58 20.25 -18.87
C PRO A 111 -1.76 20.83 -18.06
N ASP A 112 -2.98 20.39 -18.35
CA ASP A 112 -4.20 20.78 -17.62
C ASP A 112 -4.14 20.40 -16.12
N GLN A 113 -3.19 19.55 -15.74
CA GLN A 113 -2.96 19.07 -14.38
C GLN A 113 -1.46 19.06 -14.05
N LEU A 114 -1.07 19.74 -12.97
CA LEU A 114 0.31 19.74 -12.43
C LEU A 114 0.59 18.55 -11.52
N GLY A 115 -0.19 17.50 -11.63
CA GLY A 115 -0.14 16.33 -10.75
C GLY A 115 -1.15 16.41 -9.62
N THR A 116 -1.02 15.50 -8.68
CA THR A 116 -1.91 15.34 -7.51
C THR A 116 -1.09 15.43 -6.24
N ILE A 117 -1.53 16.23 -5.28
CA ILE A 117 -1.00 16.23 -3.92
C ILE A 117 -1.84 15.30 -3.05
N GLY A 118 -1.18 14.64 -2.09
CA GLY A 118 -1.83 13.80 -1.09
C GLY A 118 -1.27 14.05 0.30
N ALA A 119 -2.11 13.77 1.29
CA ALA A 119 -1.72 13.71 2.70
C ALA A 119 -2.35 12.49 3.36
N SER A 120 -1.63 11.85 4.29
CA SER A 120 -2.18 10.73 5.07
C SER A 120 -1.68 10.72 6.50
N LEU A 121 -2.48 10.07 7.36
CA LEU A 121 -2.17 9.77 8.74
C LEU A 121 -2.31 8.27 8.96
N GLN A 122 -1.36 7.69 9.68
CA GLN A 122 -1.40 6.30 10.16
C GLN A 122 -1.32 6.33 11.68
N TYR A 123 -2.13 5.51 12.32
CA TYR A 123 -2.10 5.34 13.77
C TYR A 123 -2.24 3.86 14.11
N GLN A 124 -1.33 3.36 14.92
CA GLN A 124 -1.36 2.01 15.47
C GLN A 124 -1.50 2.07 16.97
N ASN A 125 -2.35 1.22 17.51
CA ASN A 125 -2.47 0.95 18.94
C ASN A 125 -2.34 -0.54 19.19
N SER A 126 -1.33 -0.93 19.96
CA SER A 126 -1.02 -2.36 20.18
C SER A 126 -1.77 -2.96 21.38
N GLY A 127 -2.79 -2.26 21.87
CA GLY A 127 -3.55 -2.69 23.04
C GLY A 127 -2.78 -2.49 24.36
N LYS A 128 -3.42 -2.84 25.45
CA LYS A 128 -2.88 -2.69 26.79
C LYS A 128 -2.03 -3.89 27.17
N LEU A 129 -0.74 -3.67 27.44
CA LEU A 129 0.21 -4.69 27.86
C LEU A 129 0.50 -4.56 29.35
N ALA A 130 0.55 -5.70 30.05
CA ALA A 130 0.96 -5.73 31.43
C ALA A 130 2.49 -5.54 31.53
N GLU A 131 2.92 -4.67 32.43
CA GLU A 131 4.33 -4.52 32.76
C GLU A 131 4.80 -5.68 33.63
N VAL A 132 5.95 -6.24 33.28
CA VAL A 132 6.62 -7.28 34.09
C VAL A 132 7.99 -6.78 34.51
N ASP A 133 8.43 -7.18 35.69
CA ASP A 133 9.78 -6.89 36.17
C ASP A 133 10.84 -7.79 35.47
N ASN A 134 12.11 -7.58 35.84
CA ASN A 134 13.24 -8.36 35.30
C ASN A 134 13.23 -9.86 35.66
N THR A 135 12.30 -10.29 36.52
CA THR A 135 12.08 -11.71 36.86
C THR A 135 10.88 -12.32 36.12
N GLY A 136 10.16 -11.50 35.34
CA GLY A 136 8.93 -11.89 34.65
C GLY A 136 7.67 -11.79 35.52
N ALA A 137 7.75 -11.26 36.75
CA ALA A 137 6.60 -11.09 37.61
C ALA A 137 5.83 -9.79 37.27
N PRO A 138 4.47 -9.82 37.22
CA PRO A 138 3.67 -8.63 36.96
C PRO A 138 3.93 -7.55 38.01
N THR A 139 4.23 -6.32 37.59
CA THR A 139 4.40 -5.15 38.48
C THR A 139 3.06 -4.56 38.97
N GLY A 140 1.96 -4.95 38.32
CA GLY A 140 0.64 -4.35 38.50
C GLY A 140 0.39 -3.11 37.62
N ASN A 141 1.39 -2.61 36.96
CA ASN A 141 1.30 -1.52 35.96
C ASN A 141 0.97 -2.05 34.55
N SER A 142 0.72 -1.14 33.64
CA SER A 142 0.50 -1.46 32.24
C SER A 142 0.84 -0.25 31.37
N PHE A 143 1.22 -0.52 30.14
CA PHE A 143 1.47 0.49 29.11
C PHE A 143 0.76 0.12 27.82
N THR A 144 0.62 1.07 26.91
CA THR A 144 -0.01 0.87 25.60
C THR A 144 0.94 1.43 24.55
N PRO A 145 1.62 0.56 23.77
CA PRO A 145 2.43 1.03 22.66
C PRO A 145 1.56 1.70 21.59
N GLN A 146 2.04 2.83 21.08
CA GLN A 146 1.36 3.62 20.06
C GLN A 146 2.37 4.09 19.02
N ASP A 147 1.97 3.99 17.76
CA ASP A 147 2.77 4.45 16.64
C ASP A 147 1.96 5.41 15.77
N PHE A 148 2.63 6.40 15.21
CA PHE A 148 2.01 7.43 14.40
C PHE A 148 2.90 7.78 13.22
N ALA A 149 2.30 7.95 12.02
CA ALA A 149 2.97 8.56 10.89
C ALA A 149 2.07 9.58 10.20
N ALA A 150 2.67 10.70 9.79
CA ALA A 150 2.05 11.71 8.94
C ALA A 150 2.84 11.80 7.64
N THR A 151 2.16 11.71 6.50
CA THR A 151 2.78 11.69 5.18
C THR A 151 2.17 12.79 4.31
N VAL A 152 3.00 13.46 3.53
CA VAL A 152 2.58 14.33 2.43
C VAL A 152 3.36 13.94 1.18
N GLY A 153 2.73 14.02 0.01
CA GLY A 153 3.37 13.64 -1.22
C GLY A 153 2.74 14.26 -2.46
N TRP A 154 3.38 14.02 -3.57
CA TRP A 154 2.99 14.52 -4.87
C TRP A 154 3.36 13.50 -5.94
N GLY A 155 2.47 13.34 -6.94
CA GLY A 155 2.71 12.52 -8.11
C GLY A 155 2.19 13.21 -9.37
N ALA A 156 2.92 13.06 -10.48
CA ALA A 156 2.55 13.64 -11.76
C ALA A 156 3.02 12.79 -12.94
N GLU A 157 2.32 12.92 -14.05
CA GLU A 157 2.82 12.41 -15.34
C GLU A 157 3.96 13.31 -15.81
N LEU A 158 5.16 12.73 -15.96
CA LEU A 158 6.36 13.47 -16.42
C LEU A 158 6.40 13.58 -17.93
N PHE A 159 6.04 12.49 -18.60
CA PHE A 159 5.88 12.42 -20.04
C PHE A 159 4.94 11.26 -20.38
N ARG A 160 4.39 11.28 -21.59
CA ARG A 160 3.28 10.41 -21.98
C ARG A 160 3.44 8.96 -21.50
N GLY A 161 2.58 8.55 -20.58
CA GLY A 161 2.53 7.20 -20.00
C GLY A 161 3.58 6.93 -18.92
N VAL A 162 4.38 7.90 -18.48
CA VAL A 162 5.34 7.74 -17.39
C VAL A 162 5.01 8.71 -16.26
N ASP A 163 4.64 8.14 -15.13
CA ASP A 163 4.34 8.84 -13.89
C ASP A 163 5.52 8.74 -12.93
N ALA A 164 5.71 9.77 -12.13
CA ALA A 164 6.63 9.75 -11.00
C ALA A 164 6.00 10.41 -9.78
N GLY A 165 6.45 10.00 -8.60
CA GLY A 165 5.95 10.55 -7.35
C GLY A 165 6.96 10.45 -6.22
N ILE A 166 6.77 11.32 -5.26
CA ILE A 166 7.56 11.39 -4.03
C ILE A 166 6.64 11.65 -2.84
N SER A 167 6.96 11.07 -1.71
CA SER A 167 6.35 11.42 -0.43
C SER A 167 7.40 11.60 0.65
N VAL A 168 7.07 12.38 1.68
CA VAL A 168 7.85 12.52 2.90
C VAL A 168 6.99 12.22 4.10
N LYS A 169 7.59 11.55 5.09
CA LYS A 169 6.91 11.04 6.29
C LYS A 169 7.59 11.55 7.55
N TYR A 170 6.80 11.93 8.53
CA TYR A 170 7.19 11.99 9.92
C TYR A 170 6.70 10.72 10.61
N VAL A 171 7.58 10.02 11.31
CA VAL A 171 7.30 8.74 11.99
C VAL A 171 7.64 8.90 13.45
N SER A 172 6.71 8.54 14.33
CA SER A 172 6.88 8.56 15.79
C SER A 172 6.40 7.24 16.38
N SER A 173 7.17 6.68 17.27
CA SER A 173 6.84 5.46 18.01
C SER A 173 6.99 5.72 19.50
N GLN A 174 6.04 5.24 20.29
CA GLN A 174 6.00 5.35 21.74
C GLN A 174 5.71 3.99 22.36
N ILE A 175 6.67 3.47 23.10
CA ILE A 175 6.50 2.28 23.95
C ILE A 175 6.51 2.77 25.40
N GLU A 176 7.64 2.76 26.09
CA GLU A 176 7.88 3.47 27.35
C GLU A 176 8.58 4.80 27.11
N ALA A 177 9.53 4.81 26.17
CA ALA A 177 10.16 5.99 25.63
C ALA A 177 9.60 6.33 24.25
N SER A 178 9.71 7.59 23.83
CA SER A 178 9.31 8.05 22.51
C SER A 178 10.52 8.27 21.63
N ALA A 179 10.41 7.85 20.37
CA ALA A 179 11.39 8.14 19.34
C ALA A 179 10.69 8.67 18.08
N ALA A 180 11.37 9.50 17.30
CA ALA A 180 10.83 10.01 16.05
C ALA A 180 11.92 10.11 14.98
N THR A 181 11.53 9.98 13.72
CA THR A 181 12.41 10.09 12.56
C THR A 181 11.65 10.54 11.32
N GLY A 182 12.39 10.83 10.25
CA GLY A 182 11.84 11.14 8.93
C GLY A 182 12.12 10.05 7.91
N ALA A 183 11.20 9.86 6.97
CA ALA A 183 11.36 8.97 5.84
C ALA A 183 10.81 9.57 4.55
N ALA A 184 11.14 8.98 3.41
CA ALA A 184 10.61 9.33 2.11
C ALA A 184 10.30 8.07 1.30
N ASP A 185 9.33 8.20 0.37
CA ASP A 185 9.06 7.20 -0.66
C ASP A 185 9.28 7.81 -2.03
N PHE A 186 9.73 6.98 -2.97
CA PHE A 186 9.99 7.36 -4.36
C PHE A 186 9.34 6.31 -5.26
N GLY A 187 8.49 6.76 -6.17
CA GLY A 187 7.78 5.87 -7.09
C GLY A 187 7.90 6.30 -8.54
N VAL A 188 7.88 5.30 -9.41
CA VAL A 188 7.69 5.47 -10.85
C VAL A 188 6.69 4.45 -11.35
N ARG A 189 5.89 4.83 -12.37
CA ARG A 189 4.96 3.95 -13.05
C ARG A 189 4.97 4.24 -14.55
N TRP A 190 5.05 3.20 -15.35
CA TRP A 190 4.85 3.27 -16.79
C TRP A 190 3.52 2.60 -17.16
N ARG A 191 2.70 3.31 -17.94
CA ARG A 191 1.39 2.85 -18.42
C ARG A 191 1.39 2.73 -19.93
N ALA A 192 0.80 1.67 -20.46
CA ALA A 192 0.63 1.48 -21.89
C ALA A 192 -0.65 0.71 -22.18
N GLN A 193 -1.34 1.08 -23.26
CA GLN A 193 -2.41 0.28 -23.83
C GLN A 193 -1.81 -0.80 -24.71
N ILE A 194 -2.30 -2.03 -24.59
CA ILE A 194 -1.85 -3.16 -25.43
C ILE A 194 -2.43 -3.00 -26.85
N PRO A 195 -1.60 -2.84 -27.89
CA PRO A 195 -2.07 -2.53 -29.23
C PRO A 195 -3.08 -3.56 -29.77
N GLY A 196 -4.21 -3.07 -30.27
CA GLY A 196 -5.27 -3.88 -30.85
C GLY A 196 -6.13 -4.64 -29.85
N THR A 197 -6.12 -4.20 -28.60
CA THR A 197 -6.98 -4.67 -27.51
C THR A 197 -7.52 -3.48 -26.71
N GLU A 198 -8.49 -3.72 -25.83
CA GLU A 198 -8.92 -2.73 -24.80
C GLU A 198 -8.14 -2.89 -23.48
N ALA A 199 -7.13 -3.75 -23.46
CA ALA A 199 -6.38 -4.03 -22.25
C ALA A 199 -5.31 -2.95 -21.99
N ASP A 200 -5.24 -2.49 -20.75
CA ASP A 200 -4.21 -1.61 -20.25
C ASP A 200 -3.21 -2.39 -19.40
N TYR A 201 -1.95 -1.97 -19.47
CA TYR A 201 -0.85 -2.55 -18.70
C TYR A 201 -0.10 -1.44 -17.98
N ALA A 202 0.30 -1.70 -16.74
CA ALA A 202 1.18 -0.83 -15.99
C ALA A 202 2.35 -1.63 -15.38
N LEU A 203 3.51 -0.99 -15.33
CA LEU A 203 4.71 -1.48 -14.64
C LEU A 203 5.15 -0.39 -13.66
N SER A 204 5.42 -0.76 -12.42
CA SER A 204 5.83 0.16 -11.37
C SER A 204 7.11 -0.29 -10.66
N ALA A 205 7.80 0.69 -10.10
CA ALA A 205 8.85 0.47 -9.12
C ALA A 205 8.73 1.54 -8.03
N VAL A 206 8.77 1.12 -6.77
CA VAL A 206 8.69 2.02 -5.63
C VAL A 206 9.70 1.62 -4.55
N ALA A 207 10.39 2.62 -3.99
CA ALA A 207 11.18 2.48 -2.77
C ALA A 207 10.43 3.16 -1.64
N ARG A 208 10.09 2.41 -0.58
CA ARG A 208 9.30 2.89 0.55
C ARG A 208 10.12 2.95 1.82
N ASN A 209 9.77 3.89 2.72
CA ASN A 209 10.35 4.05 4.06
C ASN A 209 11.88 4.26 4.04
N VAL A 210 12.38 4.97 3.03
CA VAL A 210 13.80 5.35 2.94
C VAL A 210 14.05 6.48 3.92
N GLY A 211 14.68 6.20 5.07
CA GLY A 211 14.82 7.21 6.12
C GLY A 211 15.84 6.89 7.19
N GLY A 212 15.89 7.77 8.18
CA GLY A 212 16.73 7.59 9.35
C GLY A 212 16.17 6.53 10.30
N PRO A 213 17.02 5.95 11.17
CA PRO A 213 16.56 5.01 12.17
C PRO A 213 15.76 5.70 13.28
N LEU A 214 14.92 4.92 13.97
CA LEU A 214 14.38 5.31 15.28
C LEU A 214 15.40 5.02 16.36
N LYS A 215 15.61 5.97 17.25
CA LYS A 215 16.56 5.84 18.34
C LYS A 215 15.84 5.89 19.67
N PHE A 216 15.74 4.71 20.31
CA PHE A 216 15.26 4.57 21.68
C PHE A 216 16.48 4.42 22.61
N TYR A 217 16.64 5.33 23.56
CA TYR A 217 17.81 5.39 24.42
C TYR A 217 19.12 5.35 23.61
N ASP A 218 19.87 4.27 23.70
CA ASP A 218 21.14 4.08 23.01
C ASP A 218 21.04 3.14 21.77
N ALA A 219 19.93 2.39 21.65
CA ALA A 219 19.67 1.53 20.50
C ALA A 219 19.11 2.33 19.33
N SER A 220 19.53 1.95 18.12
CA SER A 220 19.18 2.64 16.88
C SER A 220 18.69 1.59 15.87
N ASP A 221 17.38 1.53 15.67
CA ASP A 221 16.72 0.53 14.83
C ASP A 221 16.26 1.15 13.51
N PRO A 222 16.63 0.56 12.36
CA PRO A 222 16.26 1.10 11.06
C PRO A 222 14.77 1.00 10.80
N LEU A 223 14.25 1.84 9.89
CA LEU A 223 12.89 1.71 9.38
C LEU A 223 12.75 0.48 8.46
N PRO A 224 11.53 -0.07 8.29
CA PRO A 224 11.23 -1.21 7.42
C PRO A 224 11.22 -0.75 5.95
N MET A 225 12.41 -0.42 5.44
CA MET A 225 12.61 -0.04 4.05
C MET A 225 12.29 -1.20 3.13
N SER A 226 11.59 -0.94 2.02
CA SER A 226 11.31 -1.94 1.01
C SER A 226 11.39 -1.37 -0.40
N VAL A 227 11.75 -2.25 -1.35
CA VAL A 227 11.62 -1.98 -2.79
C VAL A 227 10.57 -2.92 -3.35
N VAL A 228 9.62 -2.38 -4.10
CA VAL A 228 8.55 -3.16 -4.75
C VAL A 228 8.60 -2.93 -6.25
N ILE A 229 8.51 -4.02 -7.01
CA ILE A 229 8.33 -4.00 -8.46
C ILE A 229 6.95 -4.59 -8.75
N GLY A 230 6.05 -3.79 -9.29
CA GLY A 230 4.67 -4.18 -9.55
C GLY A 230 4.29 -4.19 -11.02
N GLN A 231 3.34 -5.06 -11.34
CA GLN A 231 2.77 -5.17 -12.67
C GLN A 231 1.25 -5.29 -12.55
N ALA A 232 0.52 -4.39 -13.19
CA ALA A 232 -0.93 -4.45 -13.28
C ALA A 232 -1.38 -4.69 -14.72
N LEU A 233 -2.34 -5.58 -14.90
CA LEU A 233 -3.01 -5.84 -16.15
C LEU A 233 -4.52 -5.64 -15.99
N HIS A 234 -5.10 -4.80 -16.83
CA HIS A 234 -6.53 -4.62 -16.95
C HIS A 234 -7.01 -5.23 -18.26
N PRO A 235 -7.25 -6.56 -18.33
CA PRO A 235 -7.66 -7.22 -19.57
C PRO A 235 -9.04 -6.80 -20.05
N LEU A 236 -9.88 -6.37 -19.11
CA LEU A 236 -11.22 -5.78 -19.29
C LEU A 236 -11.37 -4.63 -18.32
N ARG A 237 -12.25 -3.68 -18.60
CA ARG A 237 -12.53 -2.54 -17.69
C ARG A 237 -13.04 -2.97 -16.32
N SER A 238 -13.57 -4.19 -16.20
CA SER A 238 -14.11 -4.77 -14.97
C SER A 238 -13.13 -5.71 -14.25
N VAL A 239 -11.95 -5.97 -14.81
CA VAL A 239 -11.01 -6.96 -14.25
C VAL A 239 -9.63 -6.34 -14.12
N THR A 240 -9.06 -6.41 -12.92
CA THR A 240 -7.67 -6.05 -12.62
C THR A 240 -6.95 -7.29 -12.10
N VAL A 241 -5.74 -7.53 -12.58
CA VAL A 241 -4.80 -8.53 -12.05
C VAL A 241 -3.50 -7.82 -11.76
N ASP A 242 -3.01 -7.95 -10.54
CA ASP A 242 -1.77 -7.32 -10.11
C ASP A 242 -0.80 -8.35 -9.51
N VAL A 243 0.50 -8.12 -9.70
CA VAL A 243 1.59 -8.93 -9.16
C VAL A 243 2.69 -8.00 -8.67
N ASP A 244 3.02 -8.10 -7.39
CA ASP A 244 4.10 -7.34 -6.75
C ASP A 244 5.21 -8.27 -6.27
N VAL A 245 6.46 -7.95 -6.64
CA VAL A 245 7.66 -8.53 -6.06
C VAL A 245 8.18 -7.58 -5.01
N ASN A 246 8.15 -8.01 -3.77
CA ASN A 246 8.54 -7.25 -2.61
C ASN A 246 9.94 -7.65 -2.15
N VAL A 247 10.81 -6.67 -1.94
CA VAL A 247 12.17 -6.84 -1.42
C VAL A 247 12.33 -5.99 -0.16
N PRO A 248 11.85 -6.48 0.99
CA PRO A 248 12.02 -5.80 2.27
C PRO A 248 13.46 -5.93 2.77
N ARG A 249 13.87 -4.98 3.60
CA ARG A 249 15.20 -4.97 4.22
C ARG A 249 15.37 -6.08 5.26
N ASP A 250 14.32 -6.37 6.00
CA ASP A 250 14.30 -7.17 7.23
C ASP A 250 13.59 -8.53 7.06
N ALA A 251 13.25 -8.90 5.84
CA ALA A 251 12.69 -10.20 5.53
C ALA A 251 13.19 -10.71 4.17
N SER A 252 12.94 -11.98 3.89
CA SER A 252 13.21 -12.57 2.57
C SER A 252 12.30 -11.94 1.52
N PRO A 253 12.78 -11.74 0.28
CA PRO A 253 11.92 -11.31 -0.82
C PRO A 253 10.74 -12.26 -1.02
N TYR A 254 9.56 -11.68 -1.28
CA TYR A 254 8.33 -12.43 -1.50
C TYR A 254 7.52 -11.85 -2.65
N VAL A 255 6.56 -12.64 -3.14
CA VAL A 255 5.63 -12.26 -4.20
C VAL A 255 4.23 -12.20 -3.64
N SER A 256 3.52 -11.13 -3.99
CA SER A 256 2.10 -10.97 -3.77
C SER A 256 1.38 -10.91 -5.10
N PHE A 257 0.15 -11.42 -5.15
CA PHE A 257 -0.70 -11.26 -6.33
C PHE A 257 -2.16 -11.09 -5.95
N GLY A 258 -2.90 -10.37 -6.78
CA GLY A 258 -4.30 -10.08 -6.58
C GLY A 258 -5.10 -10.06 -7.87
N ALA A 259 -6.38 -10.35 -7.71
CA ALA A 259 -7.36 -10.19 -8.77
C ALA A 259 -8.60 -9.48 -8.21
N GLU A 260 -9.08 -8.51 -8.96
CA GLU A 260 -10.31 -7.78 -8.69
C GLU A 260 -11.25 -7.93 -9.88
N TRP A 261 -12.51 -8.24 -9.59
CA TRP A 261 -13.63 -8.05 -10.50
C TRP A 261 -14.51 -6.94 -9.95
N ARG A 262 -14.66 -5.84 -10.69
CA ARG A 262 -15.47 -4.68 -10.33
C ARG A 262 -16.46 -4.40 -11.45
N ALA A 263 -17.76 -4.44 -11.18
CA ALA A 263 -18.77 -4.28 -12.19
C ALA A 263 -19.92 -3.37 -11.73
N PRO A 264 -20.50 -2.59 -12.65
CA PRO A 264 -21.74 -1.88 -12.39
C PRO A 264 -22.89 -2.91 -12.24
N MET A 265 -23.68 -2.77 -11.18
CA MET A 265 -24.85 -3.61 -10.92
C MET A 265 -26.13 -2.92 -11.38
N THR A 266 -26.27 -1.64 -11.03
CA THR A 266 -27.37 -0.76 -11.45
C THR A 266 -26.84 0.66 -11.62
N GLU A 267 -27.70 1.60 -12.01
CA GLU A 267 -27.30 3.00 -12.11
C GLU A 267 -26.80 3.51 -10.74
N GLY A 268 -25.56 3.96 -10.71
CA GLY A 268 -24.88 4.47 -9.52
C GLY A 268 -24.41 3.42 -8.50
N LEU A 269 -24.70 2.12 -8.70
CA LEU A 269 -24.27 1.04 -7.81
C LEU A 269 -23.21 0.16 -8.52
N THR A 270 -22.08 -0.03 -7.87
CA THR A 270 -21.01 -0.96 -8.29
C THR A 270 -20.77 -2.01 -7.21
N ALA A 271 -20.37 -3.22 -7.62
CA ALA A 271 -19.90 -4.25 -6.72
C ALA A 271 -18.49 -4.70 -7.12
N ALA A 272 -17.70 -5.10 -6.15
CA ALA A 272 -16.38 -5.65 -6.37
C ALA A 272 -16.17 -6.94 -5.56
N LEU A 273 -15.50 -7.92 -6.18
CA LEU A 273 -15.01 -9.13 -5.54
C LEU A 273 -13.51 -9.21 -5.73
N ARG A 274 -12.79 -9.63 -4.70
CA ARG A 274 -11.33 -9.66 -4.68
C ARG A 274 -10.85 -10.97 -4.07
N ALA A 275 -9.75 -11.47 -4.63
CA ALA A 275 -9.00 -12.57 -4.08
C ALA A 275 -7.52 -12.31 -4.32
N GLY A 276 -6.68 -12.69 -3.38
CA GLY A 276 -5.26 -12.46 -3.46
C GLY A 276 -4.44 -13.45 -2.66
N TYR A 277 -3.14 -13.29 -2.78
CA TYR A 277 -2.14 -14.01 -2.02
C TYR A 277 -1.06 -13.04 -1.58
N ASP A 278 -0.85 -12.93 -0.29
CA ASP A 278 0.22 -12.15 0.32
C ASP A 278 1.35 -13.07 0.76
N GLY A 279 2.45 -13.01 0.02
CA GLY A 279 3.62 -13.85 0.31
C GLY A 279 4.33 -13.52 1.62
N SER A 280 4.09 -12.33 2.20
CA SER A 280 4.66 -11.95 3.51
C SER A 280 4.11 -12.79 4.65
N LEU A 281 2.87 -13.27 4.51
CA LEU A 281 2.16 -14.06 5.51
C LEU A 281 2.49 -15.56 5.44
N ASN A 282 3.28 -15.98 4.44
CA ASN A 282 3.64 -17.39 4.27
C ASN A 282 4.82 -17.76 5.17
N SER A 283 4.56 -17.95 6.46
CA SER A 283 5.54 -18.42 7.42
C SER A 283 5.26 -19.89 7.79
N ALA A 284 6.26 -20.74 7.63
CA ALA A 284 6.18 -22.14 8.05
C ALA A 284 6.05 -22.30 9.60
N ASP A 285 6.40 -21.26 10.34
CA ASP A 285 6.39 -21.24 11.79
C ASP A 285 5.01 -20.91 12.38
N VAL A 286 4.10 -20.35 11.57
CA VAL A 286 2.73 -20.03 11.96
C VAL A 286 1.80 -21.05 11.31
N GLY A 287 1.35 -22.04 12.04
CA GLY A 287 0.44 -23.08 11.54
C GLY A 287 -0.88 -22.49 11.02
N GLY A 288 -1.56 -23.20 10.12
CA GLY A 288 -2.86 -22.82 9.58
C GLY A 288 -2.80 -22.27 8.15
N THR A 289 -3.92 -21.73 7.67
CA THR A 289 -4.00 -21.09 6.34
C THR A 289 -3.43 -19.69 6.43
N THR A 290 -2.40 -19.42 5.66
CA THR A 290 -1.74 -18.11 5.59
C THR A 290 -1.61 -17.65 4.15
N GLY A 291 -1.58 -16.33 3.95
CA GLY A 291 -1.32 -15.71 2.67
C GLY A 291 -2.53 -15.57 1.73
N ILE A 292 -3.56 -16.41 1.81
CA ILE A 292 -4.76 -16.27 0.98
C ILE A 292 -5.64 -15.16 1.56
N THR A 293 -6.01 -14.20 0.74
CA THR A 293 -6.84 -13.06 1.14
C THR A 293 -8.11 -13.00 0.30
N ILE A 294 -9.18 -12.51 0.88
CA ILE A 294 -10.44 -12.27 0.17
C ILE A 294 -11.01 -10.91 0.56
N GLY A 295 -11.74 -10.30 -0.37
CA GLY A 295 -12.38 -9.01 -0.12
C GLY A 295 -13.60 -8.78 -0.99
N GLY A 296 -14.39 -7.82 -0.60
CA GLY A 296 -15.55 -7.35 -1.36
C GLY A 296 -15.74 -5.87 -1.18
N GLY A 297 -16.46 -5.25 -2.13
CA GLY A 297 -16.74 -3.83 -2.07
C GLY A 297 -18.07 -3.48 -2.70
N LEU A 298 -18.67 -2.40 -2.20
CA LEU A 298 -19.87 -1.78 -2.73
C LEU A 298 -19.63 -0.29 -2.90
N GLY A 299 -19.84 0.21 -4.11
CA GLY A 299 -19.79 1.63 -4.43
C GLY A 299 -21.19 2.14 -4.75
N PHE A 300 -21.59 3.24 -4.13
CA PHE A 300 -22.84 3.93 -4.44
C PHE A 300 -22.55 5.40 -4.71
N GLN A 301 -22.76 5.83 -5.97
CA GLN A 301 -22.42 7.17 -6.43
C GLN A 301 -20.96 7.55 -6.12
N ARG A 302 -20.74 8.38 -5.10
CA ARG A 302 -19.43 8.89 -4.68
C ARG A 302 -18.85 8.18 -3.46
N LEU A 303 -19.64 7.33 -2.81
CA LEU A 303 -19.24 6.55 -1.65
C LEU A 303 -18.82 5.15 -2.08
N ALA A 304 -17.74 4.64 -1.49
CA ALA A 304 -17.36 3.23 -1.59
C ALA A 304 -17.10 2.68 -0.19
N PHE A 305 -17.53 1.44 0.02
CA PHE A 305 -17.30 0.66 1.21
C PHE A 305 -16.65 -0.65 0.82
N ASP A 306 -15.50 -0.94 1.38
CA ASP A 306 -14.73 -2.15 1.11
C ASP A 306 -14.45 -2.90 2.41
N TYR A 307 -14.46 -4.23 2.32
CA TYR A 307 -14.12 -5.15 3.39
C TYR A 307 -13.10 -6.16 2.91
N ALA A 308 -12.14 -6.49 3.75
CA ALA A 308 -11.22 -7.60 3.53
C ALA A 308 -11.03 -8.42 4.79
N TRP A 309 -10.82 -9.72 4.57
CA TRP A 309 -10.46 -10.70 5.57
C TRP A 309 -9.12 -11.34 5.18
N THR A 310 -8.17 -11.31 6.11
CA THR A 310 -6.83 -11.84 5.94
C THR A 310 -6.54 -12.81 7.08
N PRO A 311 -6.35 -14.10 6.81
CA PRO A 311 -5.99 -15.07 7.84
C PRO A 311 -4.50 -14.97 8.17
N ASP A 312 -4.20 -14.77 9.44
CA ASP A 312 -2.83 -14.69 9.98
C ASP A 312 -2.40 -16.01 10.65
N GLY A 313 -2.99 -17.14 10.21
CA GLY A 313 -2.69 -18.46 10.70
C GLY A 313 -3.04 -18.68 12.17
N GLY A 314 -2.11 -19.20 12.95
CA GLY A 314 -2.28 -19.43 14.39
C GLY A 314 -2.41 -18.17 15.23
N LEU A 315 -2.16 -16.98 14.67
CA LEU A 315 -2.35 -15.69 15.33
C LEU A 315 -3.79 -15.16 15.22
N GLY A 316 -4.63 -15.76 14.36
CA GLY A 316 -6.01 -15.34 14.15
C GLY A 316 -6.26 -14.80 12.75
N ASP A 317 -7.02 -13.70 12.67
CA ASP A 317 -7.33 -13.03 11.41
C ASP A 317 -7.35 -11.52 11.59
N THR A 318 -7.03 -10.81 10.52
CA THR A 318 -7.16 -9.36 10.43
C THR A 318 -8.37 -9.02 9.57
N GLN A 319 -9.26 -8.19 10.11
CA GLN A 319 -10.43 -7.66 9.42
C GLN A 319 -10.21 -6.19 9.13
N ARG A 320 -10.43 -5.79 7.88
CA ARG A 320 -10.20 -4.42 7.42
C ARG A 320 -11.45 -3.86 6.77
N LEU A 321 -11.82 -2.66 7.18
CA LEU A 321 -12.95 -1.90 6.67
C LEU A 321 -12.43 -0.57 6.11
N THR A 322 -12.83 -0.24 4.88
CA THR A 322 -12.46 1.03 4.25
C THR A 322 -13.71 1.76 3.77
N LEU A 323 -13.77 3.05 4.06
CA LEU A 323 -14.76 3.98 3.54
C LEU A 323 -14.04 5.03 2.69
N SER A 324 -14.46 5.20 1.44
CA SER A 324 -13.90 6.20 0.53
C SER A 324 -14.99 7.12 -0.01
N TYR A 325 -14.65 8.38 -0.23
CA TYR A 325 -15.54 9.38 -0.80
C TYR A 325 -14.83 10.17 -1.90
N ARG A 326 -15.44 10.19 -3.09
CA ARG A 326 -15.00 10.97 -4.26
C ARG A 326 -15.81 12.27 -4.37
N PHE A 327 -15.09 13.40 -4.45
CA PHE A 327 -15.71 14.73 -4.51
C PHE A 327 -16.02 15.17 -5.93
#